data_6202b0c667b23b660c1c7bfc119820bd
#
_entry.id   6202b0c667b23b660c1c7bfc119820bd
#
_cell.length_a   1.000
_cell.length_b   1.000
_cell.length_c   1.000
_cell.angle_alpha   90.00
_cell.angle_beta   90.00
_cell.angle_gamma   90.00
#
_symmetry.space_group_name_H-M   'P 1'
#
loop_
_entity.id
_entity.type
_entity.pdbx_description
1 polymer ?
#
loop_
_entity_poly.entity_id
_entity_poly.type
_entity_poly.pdbx_seq_one_letter_code
_entity_poly.pdbx_strand_id
1 'polypeptide(L)'
;MNALFGSGSGSNKIKEMLENGAAIIDVRTPGEFQGGHVVGSNNVPLQTLSTKVDELKQLGKPLVLCCASGMRSGQATSFLKSEGIECENGGGWMKVNALVQ
;
A
#
# COMPACT_ATOMS: atom_id res chain seq x y z
N MET A 1 19.46 15.05 -7.88
CA MET A 1 19.15 14.83 -7.27
C MET A 1 18.70 14.93 -6.48
N ASN A 2 18.65 14.99 -6.39
CA ASN A 2 18.23 14.96 -5.56
C ASN A 2 17.75 14.68 -4.74
N ALA A 3 17.72 14.17 -4.76
CA ALA A 3 17.16 13.74 -4.04
C ALA A 3 17.10 13.94 -2.99
N LEU A 4 17.51 14.08 -2.67
CA LEU A 4 17.41 14.12 -1.67
C LEU A 4 16.58 14.57 -1.05
N PHE A 5 16.26 15.00 -1.24
CA PHE A 5 15.50 15.35 -0.59
C PHE A 5 14.56 14.88 -0.33
N GLY A 6 14.48 14.45 -0.51
CA GLY A 6 13.61 13.90 -0.27
C GLY A 6 13.23 13.49 0.37
N SER A 7 13.56 13.44 0.54
CA SER A 7 13.12 12.94 1.10
C SER A 7 12.17 12.73 1.18
N GLY A 8 12.11 12.78 0.86
CA GLY A 8 11.16 12.49 0.78
C GLY A 8 10.19 12.44 1.18
N SER A 9 10.03 12.59 1.22
CA SER A 9 9.18 12.16 1.91
C SER A 9 8.23 11.28 1.39
N GLY A 10 7.45 10.74 2.21
CA GLY A 10 6.56 9.68 1.93
C GLY A 10 5.64 9.93 0.77
N SER A 11 5.02 11.09 0.71
CA SER A 11 4.03 11.36 -0.32
C SER A 11 4.59 11.35 -1.72
N ASN A 12 5.78 11.89 -1.89
CA ASN A 12 6.41 11.91 -3.22
C ASN A 12 6.77 10.52 -3.68
N LYS A 13 7.29 9.70 -2.78
CA LYS A 13 7.65 8.34 -3.12
C LYS A 13 6.43 7.51 -3.48
N ILE A 14 5.37 7.66 -2.71
CA ILE A 14 4.13 6.92 -2.97
C ILE A 14 3.55 7.33 -4.31
N LYS A 15 3.52 8.63 -4.59
CA LYS A 15 3.00 9.11 -5.86
C LYS A 15 3.78 8.54 -7.03
N GLU A 16 5.11 8.53 -6.93
CA GLU A 16 5.95 7.96 -7.97
C GLU A 16 5.66 6.49 -8.18
N MET A 17 5.53 5.73 -7.09
CA MET A 17 5.24 4.31 -7.20
C MET A 17 3.92 4.08 -7.91
N LEU A 18 2.90 4.88 -7.57
CA LEU A 18 1.58 4.75 -8.19
C LEU A 18 1.64 5.10 -9.67
N GLU A 19 2.39 6.15 -10.03
CA GLU A 19 2.55 6.53 -11.42
C GLU A 19 3.26 5.45 -12.21
N ASN A 20 4.12 4.68 -11.56
CA ASN A 20 4.86 3.61 -12.20
C ASN A 20 4.16 2.26 -12.12
N GLY A 21 2.89 2.25 -11.72
CA GLY A 21 2.08 1.05 -11.79
C GLY A 21 2.04 0.17 -10.56
N ALA A 22 2.44 0.69 -9.39
CA ALA A 22 2.35 -0.09 -8.17
C ALA A 22 0.90 -0.49 -7.90
N ALA A 23 0.73 -1.67 -7.31
CA ALA A 23 -0.60 -2.13 -6.91
C ALA A 23 -0.93 -1.57 -5.53
N ILE A 24 -2.20 -1.22 -5.33
CA ILE A 24 -2.66 -0.70 -4.04
C ILE A 24 -3.35 -1.82 -3.28
N ILE A 25 -2.88 -2.08 -2.07
CA ILE A 25 -3.43 -3.14 -1.22
C ILE A 25 -4.01 -2.48 0.03
N ASP A 26 -5.31 -2.64 0.22
CA ASP A 26 -6.02 -2.08 1.37
C ASP A 26 -6.16 -3.19 2.40
N VAL A 27 -5.53 -2.99 3.57
CA VAL A 27 -5.49 -4.05 4.59
C VAL A 27 -6.57 -3.88 5.66
N ARG A 28 -7.57 -3.04 5.37
CA ARG A 28 -8.72 -2.88 6.28
C ARG A 28 -9.63 -4.09 6.20
N THR A 29 -10.63 -4.12 7.07
CA THR A 29 -11.65 -5.18 7.01
C THR A 29 -12.48 -5.03 5.74
N PRO A 30 -13.13 -6.12 5.28
CA PRO A 30 -14.01 -6.01 4.11
C PRO A 30 -15.14 -5.00 4.29
N GLY A 31 -15.67 -4.88 5.50
CA GLY A 31 -16.73 -3.90 5.74
C GLY A 31 -16.26 -2.47 5.57
N GLU A 32 -15.07 -2.17 6.09
CA GLU A 32 -14.49 -0.84 5.88
C GLU A 32 -14.27 -0.57 4.39
N PHE A 33 -13.73 -1.57 3.70
CA PHE A 33 -13.42 -1.45 2.28
C PHE A 33 -14.70 -1.18 1.46
N GLN A 34 -15.76 -1.88 1.78
CA GLN A 34 -17.03 -1.70 1.08
C GLN A 34 -17.61 -0.31 1.27
N GLY A 35 -17.32 0.32 2.40
CA GLY A 35 -17.80 1.67 2.69
C GLY A 35 -17.09 2.77 1.92
N GLY A 36 -16.03 2.44 1.19
CA GLY A 36 -15.26 3.38 0.39
C GLY A 36 -13.82 2.94 0.33
N HIS A 37 -13.23 3.00 -0.86
CA HIS A 37 -11.84 2.58 -1.07
C HIS A 37 -11.30 3.20 -2.35
N VAL A 38 -10.00 3.09 -2.53
CA VAL A 38 -9.37 3.60 -3.76
C VAL A 38 -9.78 2.72 -4.93
N VAL A 39 -10.21 3.34 -6.01
CA VAL A 39 -10.58 2.61 -7.22
C VAL A 39 -9.37 1.81 -7.70
N GLY A 40 -9.58 0.53 -7.96
CA GLY A 40 -8.52 -0.34 -8.41
C GLY A 40 -7.71 -0.98 -7.31
N SER A 41 -7.98 -0.64 -6.04
CA SER A 41 -7.26 -1.27 -4.94
C SER A 41 -7.84 -2.66 -4.66
N ASN A 42 -6.98 -3.51 -4.08
CA ASN A 42 -7.37 -4.86 -3.69
C ASN A 42 -7.45 -4.93 -2.17
N ASN A 43 -8.51 -5.53 -1.66
CA ASN A 43 -8.69 -5.68 -0.22
C ASN A 43 -8.05 -6.99 0.24
N VAL A 44 -7.02 -6.88 1.05
CA VAL A 44 -6.38 -8.04 1.68
C VAL A 44 -6.29 -7.71 3.17
N PRO A 45 -7.29 -8.09 3.95
CA PRO A 45 -7.31 -7.74 5.37
C PRO A 45 -6.04 -8.19 6.08
N LEU A 46 -5.57 -7.37 7.01
CA LEU A 46 -4.31 -7.63 7.72
C LEU A 46 -4.23 -9.04 8.27
N GLN A 47 -5.35 -9.54 8.82
CA GLN A 47 -5.37 -10.86 9.44
C GLN A 47 -5.14 -12.00 8.47
N THR A 48 -5.40 -11.79 7.19
CA THR A 48 -5.23 -12.82 6.16
C THR A 48 -3.94 -12.66 5.38
N LEU A 49 -3.19 -11.63 5.68
CA LEU A 49 -2.03 -11.24 4.87
C LEU A 49 -1.01 -12.37 4.74
N SER A 50 -0.74 -13.08 5.85
CA SER A 50 0.27 -14.14 5.83
C SER A 50 -0.09 -15.28 4.88
N THR A 51 -1.38 -15.45 4.58
CA THR A 51 -1.80 -16.51 3.66
C THR A 51 -1.83 -16.04 2.21
N LYS A 52 -1.53 -14.77 1.97
CA LYS A 52 -1.62 -14.18 0.63
C LYS A 52 -0.26 -13.79 0.05
N VAL A 53 0.82 -14.12 0.75
CA VAL A 53 2.16 -13.68 0.33
C VAL A 53 2.47 -14.12 -1.10
N ASP A 54 2.19 -15.39 -1.43
CA ASP A 54 2.51 -15.89 -2.76
C ASP A 54 1.69 -15.17 -3.84
N GLU A 55 0.42 -14.93 -3.57
CA GLU A 55 -0.43 -14.20 -4.52
C GLU A 55 0.09 -12.80 -4.75
N LEU A 56 0.53 -12.15 -3.67
CA LEU A 56 1.04 -10.78 -3.79
C LEU A 56 2.35 -10.76 -4.57
N LYS A 57 3.21 -11.75 -4.36
CA LYS A 57 4.44 -11.86 -5.13
C LYS A 57 4.15 -12.05 -6.62
N GLN A 58 3.11 -12.79 -6.93
CA GLN A 58 2.76 -13.08 -8.32
C GLN A 58 2.27 -11.85 -9.08
N LEU A 59 1.88 -10.79 -8.37
CA LEU A 59 1.51 -9.56 -9.06
C LEU A 59 2.68 -8.95 -9.83
N GLY A 60 3.91 -9.23 -9.39
CA GLY A 60 5.09 -8.74 -10.09
C GLY A 60 5.24 -7.23 -10.08
N LYS A 61 4.68 -6.57 -9.07
CA LYS A 61 4.69 -5.12 -8.94
C LYS A 61 5.01 -4.72 -7.52
N PRO A 62 5.63 -3.55 -7.32
CA PRO A 62 5.70 -2.99 -5.98
C PRO A 62 4.30 -2.73 -5.44
N LEU A 63 4.16 -2.75 -4.12
CA LEU A 63 2.87 -2.56 -3.48
C LEU A 63 2.86 -1.28 -2.66
N VAL A 64 1.75 -0.56 -2.73
CA VAL A 64 1.46 0.55 -1.83
C VAL A 64 0.34 0.07 -0.92
N LEU A 65 0.60 0.05 0.38
CA LEU A 65 -0.36 -0.46 1.35
C LEU A 65 -1.07 0.68 2.05
N CYS A 66 -2.34 0.49 2.35
CA CYS A 66 -3.11 1.52 3.04
C CYS A 66 -4.09 0.89 4.02
N CYS A 67 -4.54 1.70 4.97
CA CYS A 67 -5.60 1.33 5.89
C CYS A 67 -6.35 2.61 6.29
N ALA A 68 -6.97 2.65 7.48
CA ALA A 68 -7.70 3.84 7.87
C ALA A 68 -6.75 5.00 8.20
N SER A 69 -5.69 4.73 8.95
CA SER A 69 -4.79 5.77 9.44
C SER A 69 -3.31 5.51 9.19
N GLY A 70 -2.96 4.34 8.69
CA GLY A 70 -1.58 3.98 8.41
C GLY A 70 -0.94 3.03 9.41
N MET A 71 -1.60 2.71 10.52
CA MET A 71 -0.99 1.82 11.51
C MET A 71 -1.02 0.36 11.08
N ARG A 72 -2.18 -0.12 10.66
CA ARG A 72 -2.29 -1.51 10.19
C ARG A 72 -1.45 -1.71 8.93
N SER A 73 -1.49 -0.73 8.03
CA SER A 73 -0.69 -0.82 6.81
C SER A 73 0.80 -0.72 7.09
N GLY A 74 1.20 -0.02 8.17
CA GLY A 74 2.58 -0.03 8.61
C GLY A 74 3.05 -1.40 9.04
N GLN A 75 2.22 -2.11 9.81
CA GLN A 75 2.51 -3.48 10.21
C GLN A 75 2.59 -4.39 8.99
N ALA A 76 1.65 -4.23 8.07
CA ALA A 76 1.63 -5.04 6.85
C ALA A 76 2.88 -4.81 6.02
N THR A 77 3.31 -3.55 5.91
CA THR A 77 4.49 -3.21 5.14
C THR A 77 5.73 -3.88 5.73
N SER A 78 5.90 -3.81 7.04
CA SER A 78 7.04 -4.46 7.69
C SER A 78 7.04 -5.96 7.46
N PHE A 79 5.87 -6.58 7.59
CA PHE A 79 5.76 -8.01 7.36
C PHE A 79 6.11 -8.38 5.92
N LEU A 80 5.54 -7.67 4.95
CA LEU A 80 5.77 -8.01 3.55
C LEU A 80 7.21 -7.75 3.12
N LYS A 81 7.85 -6.72 3.67
CA LYS A 81 9.27 -6.51 3.40
C LYS A 81 10.11 -7.68 3.91
N SER A 82 9.75 -8.22 5.06
CA SER A 82 10.47 -9.38 5.59
C SER A 82 10.28 -10.62 4.70
N GLU A 83 9.21 -10.63 3.91
CA GLU A 83 8.95 -11.72 2.96
C GLU A 83 9.56 -11.45 1.58
N GLY A 84 10.32 -10.39 1.45
CA GLY A 84 11.01 -10.08 0.20
C GLY A 84 10.17 -9.33 -0.82
N ILE A 85 9.05 -8.73 -0.40
CA ILE A 85 8.19 -7.99 -1.31
C ILE A 85 8.52 -6.51 -1.22
N GLU A 86 8.71 -5.88 -2.38
CA GLU A 86 8.93 -4.44 -2.44
C GLU A 86 7.61 -3.72 -2.16
N CYS A 87 7.59 -2.91 -1.12
CA CYS A 87 6.35 -2.23 -0.74
C CYS A 87 6.64 -1.02 0.13
N GLU A 88 5.64 -0.14 0.22
CA GLU A 88 5.70 1.03 1.08
C GLU A 88 4.34 1.26 1.72
N ASN A 89 4.36 1.89 2.89
CA ASN A 89 3.14 2.25 3.58
C ASN A 89 2.60 3.57 3.01
N GLY A 90 1.44 3.52 2.38
CA GLY A 90 0.81 4.71 1.83
C GLY A 90 0.06 5.53 2.87
N GLY A 91 -0.19 4.95 4.04
CA GLY A 91 -0.92 5.65 5.10
C GLY A 91 -2.42 5.42 5.01
N GLY A 92 -3.19 6.45 5.32
CA GLY A 92 -4.65 6.34 5.22
C GLY A 92 -5.09 6.24 3.77
N TRP A 93 -6.14 5.46 3.53
CA TRP A 93 -6.59 5.23 2.16
C TRP A 93 -7.06 6.51 1.47
N MET A 94 -7.62 7.46 2.23
CA MET A 94 -8.05 8.72 1.63
C MET A 94 -6.87 9.53 1.12
N LYS A 95 -5.74 9.45 1.81
CA LYS A 95 -4.52 10.10 1.37
C LYS A 95 -4.02 9.49 0.06
N VAL A 96 -4.02 8.15 0.00
CA VAL A 96 -3.63 7.46 -1.24
C VAL A 96 -4.61 7.80 -2.36
N ASN A 97 -5.89 7.82 -2.03
CA ASN A 97 -6.92 8.14 -3.01
C ASN A 97 -6.70 9.52 -3.64
N ALA A 98 -6.29 10.49 -2.82
CA ALA A 98 -6.01 11.83 -3.33
C ALA A 98 -4.84 11.83 -4.32
N LEU A 99 -3.90 10.91 -4.15
CA LEU A 99 -2.73 10.85 -5.04
C LEU A 99 -3.04 10.24 -6.40
N VAL A 100 -4.12 9.47 -6.52
CA VAL A 100 -4.45 8.81 -7.80
C VAL A 100 -5.52 9.56 -8.58
N GLN A 101 -5.99 10.70 -8.08
CA GLN A 101 -7.02 11.48 -8.77
C GLN A 101 -6.45 12.57 -9.66
#